data_ee9cbc687defb4f906292cfa34ef220a
#
_entry.id   ee9cbc687defb4f906292cfa34ef220a
#
_cell.length_a   1.000
_cell.length_b   1.000
_cell.length_c   1.000
_cell.angle_alpha   90.00
_cell.angle_beta   90.00
_cell.angle_gamma   90.00
#
_symmetry.space_group_name_H-M   'P 1'
#
loop_
_entity.id
_entity.type
_entity.pdbx_description
1 polymer ?
#
loop_
_entity_poly.entity_id
_entity_poly.type
_entity_poly.pdbx_seq_one_letter_code
_entity_poly.pdbx_strand_id
1 'polypeptide(L)'
;MTASFHKFGEYFPGTGDVKDKGFDVGENYAINCPLHDGMDDESFKAVFQPIIGKIMDKFQPGAVVLQCGADSLSGDRLGCFNLSIRGHADCVQFMRSYDVPLLV
;
A
#
# COMPACT_ATOMS: atom_id res chain seq x y z
N MET A 1 -1.87 6.66 11.84
CA MET A 1 -2.33 6.75 10.45
C MET A 1 -2.04 5.44 9.74
N THR A 2 -2.95 4.99 8.89
CA THR A 2 -2.78 3.78 8.07
C THR A 2 -2.92 4.12 6.59
N ALA A 3 -2.21 3.37 5.75
CA ALA A 3 -2.37 3.41 4.31
C ALA A 3 -2.35 1.97 3.78
N SER A 4 -3.28 1.62 2.94
CA SER A 4 -3.42 0.27 2.42
C SER A 4 -3.63 0.28 0.92
N PHE A 5 -2.88 -0.57 0.22
CA PHE A 5 -3.00 -0.81 -1.21
C PHE A 5 -3.41 -2.25 -1.39
N HIS A 6 -4.59 -2.49 -1.92
CA HIS A 6 -5.18 -3.83 -1.95
C HIS A 6 -6.19 -3.97 -3.06
N LYS A 7 -6.46 -5.22 -3.46
CA LYS A 7 -7.60 -5.50 -4.31
C LYS A 7 -8.89 -5.23 -3.54
N PHE A 8 -9.85 -4.62 -4.21
CA PHE A 8 -11.17 -4.33 -3.66
C PHE A 8 -12.27 -4.87 -4.58
N GLY A 9 -13.39 -5.29 -3.99
CA GLY A 9 -14.54 -5.83 -4.70
C GLY A 9 -14.89 -7.23 -4.20
N GLU A 10 -15.21 -8.14 -5.10
CA GLU A 10 -15.54 -9.54 -4.79
C GLU A 10 -14.28 -10.34 -4.42
N TYR A 11 -13.65 -9.95 -3.32
CA TYR A 11 -12.43 -10.58 -2.81
C TYR A 11 -12.40 -10.46 -1.29
N PHE A 12 -11.87 -11.48 -0.63
CA PHE A 12 -11.75 -11.47 0.84
C PHE A 12 -10.76 -10.38 1.30
N PRO A 13 -11.08 -9.62 2.34
CA PRO A 13 -12.33 -9.63 3.12
C PRO A 13 -13.44 -8.70 2.63
N GLY A 14 -13.32 -8.09 1.47
CA GLY A 14 -14.32 -7.19 0.90
C GLY A 14 -14.40 -5.82 1.57
N THR A 15 -13.36 -5.42 2.30
CA THR A 15 -13.27 -4.13 3.01
C THR A 15 -12.20 -3.25 2.39
N GLY A 16 -12.12 -1.99 2.83
CA GLY A 16 -11.08 -1.07 2.37
C GLY A 16 -11.49 -0.23 1.15
N ASP A 17 -12.75 0.21 1.11
CA ASP A 17 -13.19 1.19 0.12
C ASP A 17 -12.44 2.51 0.32
N VAL A 18 -12.28 3.26 -0.77
CA VAL A 18 -11.72 4.62 -0.74
C VAL A 18 -12.46 5.54 0.25
N LYS A 19 -13.73 5.26 0.48
CA LYS A 19 -14.57 6.02 1.42
C LYS A 19 -14.29 5.68 2.89
N ASP A 20 -13.62 4.57 3.15
CA ASP A 20 -13.28 4.13 4.50
C ASP A 20 -12.05 4.89 4.98
N LYS A 21 -12.26 6.06 5.53
CA LYS A 21 -11.20 7.02 5.87
C LYS A 21 -10.96 7.20 7.37
N GLY A 22 -11.54 6.32 8.16
CA GLY A 22 -11.45 6.41 9.62
C GLY A 22 -12.72 6.94 10.25
N PHE A 23 -12.75 6.92 11.57
CA PHE A 23 -13.94 7.25 12.36
C PHE A 23 -13.57 8.13 13.54
N ASP A 24 -14.45 9.04 13.92
CA ASP A 24 -14.33 9.93 15.08
C ASP A 24 -13.01 10.73 15.02
N VAL A 25 -12.17 10.69 16.04
CA VAL A 25 -10.87 11.39 16.06
C VAL A 25 -9.90 10.85 15.02
N GLY A 26 -10.13 9.63 14.51
CA GLY A 26 -9.34 9.00 13.46
C GLY A 26 -9.80 9.32 12.05
N GLU A 27 -10.82 10.15 11.86
CA GLU A 27 -11.30 10.47 10.51
C GLU A 27 -10.20 11.16 9.69
N ASN A 28 -10.02 10.72 8.45
CA ASN A 28 -8.96 11.12 7.52
C ASN A 28 -7.56 10.60 7.86
N TYR A 29 -7.44 9.70 8.84
CA TYR A 29 -6.17 9.05 9.18
C TYR A 29 -6.10 7.59 8.71
N ALA A 30 -7.07 7.14 7.94
CA ALA A 30 -7.05 5.86 7.24
C ALA A 30 -7.17 6.13 5.74
N ILE A 31 -6.16 5.71 4.97
CA ILE A 31 -6.15 5.87 3.52
C ILE A 31 -6.24 4.47 2.91
N ASN A 32 -7.24 4.27 2.09
CA ASN A 32 -7.44 3.03 1.35
C ASN A 32 -7.33 3.30 -0.14
N CYS A 33 -6.48 2.54 -0.80
CA CYS A 33 -6.28 2.59 -2.24
C CYS A 33 -6.77 1.27 -2.83
N PRO A 34 -8.06 1.17 -3.16
CA PRO A 34 -8.61 -0.02 -3.78
C PRO A 34 -8.14 -0.15 -5.22
N LEU A 35 -7.69 -1.33 -5.59
CA LEU A 35 -7.09 -1.61 -6.88
C LEU A 35 -7.80 -2.77 -7.57
N HIS A 36 -7.63 -2.87 -8.88
CA HIS A 36 -8.11 -3.98 -9.69
C HIS A 36 -7.06 -5.09 -9.80
N ASP A 37 -7.49 -6.24 -10.31
CA ASP A 37 -6.61 -7.35 -10.63
C ASP A 37 -5.53 -6.96 -11.65
N GLY A 38 -4.42 -7.70 -11.64
CA GLY A 38 -3.42 -7.60 -12.68
C GLY A 38 -2.46 -6.42 -12.55
N MET A 39 -2.42 -5.75 -11.39
CA MET A 39 -1.43 -4.69 -11.15
C MET A 39 -0.01 -5.23 -11.31
N ASP A 40 0.74 -4.65 -12.22
CA ASP A 40 2.15 -4.95 -12.44
C ASP A 40 3.06 -3.92 -11.74
N ASP A 41 4.38 -4.09 -11.89
CA ASP A 41 5.36 -3.23 -11.23
C ASP A 41 5.17 -1.75 -11.57
N GLU A 42 4.96 -1.44 -12.86
CA GLU A 42 4.85 -0.05 -13.33
C GLU A 42 3.56 0.60 -12.85
N SER A 43 2.43 -0.09 -12.99
CA SER A 43 1.13 0.44 -12.58
C SER A 43 1.06 0.60 -11.06
N PHE A 44 1.61 -0.36 -10.31
CA PHE A 44 1.66 -0.26 -8.85
C PHE A 44 2.54 0.90 -8.38
N LYS A 45 3.73 1.04 -8.96
CA LYS A 45 4.64 2.15 -8.68
C LYS A 45 4.00 3.50 -8.96
N ALA A 46 3.27 3.63 -10.06
CA ALA A 46 2.61 4.86 -10.46
C ALA A 46 1.53 5.31 -9.46
N VAL A 47 0.98 4.39 -8.69
CA VAL A 47 -0.01 4.67 -7.64
C VAL A 47 0.66 4.81 -6.28
N PHE A 48 1.53 3.88 -5.93
CA PHE A 48 2.15 3.77 -4.61
C PHE A 48 3.03 4.99 -4.28
N GLN A 49 3.95 5.34 -5.16
CA GLN A 49 4.93 6.38 -4.87
C GLN A 49 4.31 7.77 -4.67
N PRO A 50 3.39 8.24 -5.52
CA PRO A 50 2.76 9.55 -5.29
C PRO A 50 1.92 9.60 -4.01
N ILE A 51 1.19 8.54 -3.70
CA ILE A 51 0.34 8.51 -2.50
C ILE A 51 1.21 8.49 -1.24
N ILE A 52 2.20 7.61 -1.19
CA ILE A 52 3.13 7.55 -0.05
C ILE A 52 3.89 8.88 0.08
N GLY A 53 4.33 9.46 -1.03
CA GLY A 53 5.01 10.76 -1.01
C GLY A 53 4.15 11.86 -0.35
N LYS A 54 2.86 11.91 -0.68
CA LYS A 54 1.93 12.84 -0.05
C LYS A 54 1.77 12.58 1.45
N ILE A 55 1.64 11.32 1.83
CA ILE A 55 1.50 10.93 3.24
C ILE A 55 2.73 11.35 4.04
N MET A 56 3.91 11.03 3.54
CA MET A 56 5.17 11.36 4.21
C MET A 56 5.33 12.86 4.36
N ASP A 57 4.95 13.64 3.33
CA ASP A 57 5.03 15.09 3.36
C ASP A 57 4.03 15.71 4.35
N LYS A 58 2.80 15.25 4.37
CA LYS A 58 1.72 15.85 5.17
C LYS A 58 1.67 15.34 6.59
N PHE A 59 1.78 14.05 6.79
CA PHE A 59 1.68 13.44 8.12
C PHE A 59 3.01 13.47 8.87
N GLN A 60 4.13 13.33 8.18
CA GLN A 60 5.49 13.35 8.74
C GLN A 60 5.64 12.33 9.88
N PRO A 61 5.49 11.02 9.61
CA PRO A 61 5.56 10.01 10.66
C PRO A 61 6.95 9.94 11.28
N GLY A 62 7.01 9.66 12.58
CA GLY A 62 8.27 9.43 13.29
C GLY A 62 8.82 8.01 13.09
N ALA A 63 7.99 7.08 12.65
CA ALA A 63 8.37 5.71 12.31
C ALA A 63 7.32 5.13 11.37
N VAL A 64 7.71 4.10 10.61
CA VAL A 64 6.82 3.42 9.66
C VAL A 64 6.89 1.93 9.91
N VAL A 65 5.73 1.28 9.90
CA VAL A 65 5.62 -0.19 9.80
C VAL A 65 5.09 -0.49 8.39
N LEU A 66 5.87 -1.22 7.61
CA LEU A 66 5.54 -1.61 6.24
C LEU A 66 5.24 -3.10 6.19
N GLN A 67 3.97 -3.46 6.04
CA GLN A 67 3.58 -4.85 5.82
C GLN A 67 3.68 -5.17 4.33
N CYS A 68 4.53 -6.14 3.99
CA CYS A 68 4.81 -6.55 2.62
C CYS A 68 4.35 -7.99 2.39
N GLY A 69 3.05 -8.20 2.23
CA GLY A 69 2.50 -9.52 1.96
C GLY A 69 2.96 -10.06 0.61
N ALA A 70 3.47 -11.27 0.60
CA ALA A 70 3.99 -11.91 -0.62
C ALA A 70 2.89 -12.34 -1.60
N ASP A 71 1.65 -12.30 -1.21
CA ASP A 71 0.49 -12.60 -2.06
C ASP A 71 0.25 -11.57 -3.18
N SER A 72 0.97 -10.44 -3.14
CA SER A 72 0.99 -9.47 -4.25
C SER A 72 1.88 -9.89 -5.42
N LEU A 73 2.74 -10.90 -5.22
CA LEU A 73 3.67 -11.37 -6.24
C LEU A 73 2.96 -12.22 -7.29
N SER A 74 3.48 -12.12 -8.53
CA SER A 74 3.03 -12.96 -9.63
C SER A 74 3.22 -14.45 -9.29
N GLY A 75 2.20 -15.25 -9.60
CA GLY A 75 2.23 -16.69 -9.35
C GLY A 75 1.73 -17.10 -7.96
N ASP A 76 1.37 -16.19 -7.09
CA ASP A 76 0.73 -16.54 -5.84
C ASP A 76 -0.67 -17.13 -6.09
N ARG A 77 -1.01 -18.20 -5.35
CA ARG A 77 -2.28 -18.94 -5.55
C ARG A 77 -3.51 -18.09 -5.20
N LEU A 78 -3.39 -17.24 -4.19
CA LEU A 78 -4.51 -16.45 -3.68
C LEU A 78 -4.46 -15.01 -4.15
N GLY A 79 -3.30 -14.56 -4.64
CA GLY A 79 -3.07 -13.19 -5.05
C GLY A 79 -3.64 -12.88 -6.43
N CYS A 80 -3.96 -11.62 -6.62
CA CYS A 80 -4.56 -11.10 -7.84
C CYS A 80 -3.66 -10.11 -8.57
N PHE A 81 -2.49 -9.80 -8.02
CA PHE A 81 -1.52 -8.89 -8.60
C PHE A 81 -0.40 -9.65 -9.31
N ASN A 82 0.34 -8.94 -10.13
CA ASN A 82 1.44 -9.47 -10.93
C ASN A 82 2.76 -8.75 -10.65
N LEU A 83 3.02 -8.41 -9.40
CA LEU A 83 4.29 -7.77 -9.04
C LEU A 83 5.43 -8.78 -9.17
N SER A 84 6.57 -8.32 -9.68
CA SER A 84 7.81 -9.08 -9.60
C SER A 84 8.44 -8.91 -8.22
N ILE A 85 9.40 -9.78 -7.89
CA ILE A 85 10.20 -9.64 -6.67
C ILE A 85 10.88 -8.26 -6.66
N ARG A 86 11.35 -7.79 -7.80
CA ARG A 86 11.98 -6.49 -7.94
C ARG A 86 11.00 -5.35 -7.66
N GLY A 87 9.82 -5.39 -8.24
CA GLY A 87 8.78 -4.38 -7.99
C GLY A 87 8.35 -4.34 -6.53
N HIS A 88 8.26 -5.50 -5.90
CA HIS A 88 7.97 -5.61 -4.47
C HIS A 88 9.11 -5.00 -3.63
N ALA A 89 10.37 -5.32 -3.96
CA ALA A 89 11.53 -4.76 -3.27
C ALA A 89 11.65 -3.24 -3.48
N ASP A 90 11.25 -2.71 -4.61
CA ASP A 90 11.27 -1.29 -4.91
C ASP A 90 10.39 -0.49 -3.94
N CYS A 91 9.27 -1.06 -3.48
CA CYS A 91 8.43 -0.44 -2.46
C CYS A 91 9.20 -0.27 -1.13
N VAL A 92 9.94 -1.29 -0.73
CA VAL A 92 10.77 -1.25 0.48
C VAL A 92 11.88 -0.19 0.34
N GLN A 93 12.57 -0.18 -0.80
CA GLN A 93 13.61 0.81 -1.06
C GLN A 93 13.07 2.24 -1.08
N PHE A 94 11.91 2.43 -1.66
CA PHE A 94 11.25 3.73 -1.65
C PHE A 94 10.96 4.21 -0.23
N MET A 95 10.43 3.34 0.64
CA MET A 95 10.19 3.68 2.05
C MET A 95 11.49 3.97 2.79
N ARG A 96 12.54 3.20 2.54
CA ARG A 96 13.86 3.43 3.16
C ARG A 96 14.46 4.80 2.79
N SER A 97 14.12 5.32 1.62
CA SER A 97 14.65 6.62 1.16
C SER A 97 14.22 7.80 2.02
N TYR A 98 13.16 7.64 2.83
CA TYR A 98 12.69 8.70 3.72
C TYR A 98 13.48 8.85 5.02
N ASP A 99 14.40 7.93 5.29
CA ASP A 99 15.31 8.00 6.45
C ASP A 99 14.57 8.17 7.80
N VAL A 100 13.47 7.45 7.97
CA VAL A 100 12.77 7.32 9.25
C VAL A 100 12.86 5.86 9.72
N PRO A 101 12.77 5.57 11.02
CA PRO A 101 12.72 4.20 11.50
C PRO A 101 11.68 3.37 10.75
N LEU A 102 12.09 2.25 10.20
CA LEU A 102 11.27 1.38 9.35
C LEU A 102 11.32 -0.05 9.85
N LEU A 103 10.15 -0.61 10.15
CA LEU A 103 9.96 -2.03 10.40
C LEU A 103 9.27 -2.65 9.19
N VAL A 104 9.86 -3.70 8.64
CA VAL A 104 9.31 -4.44 7.50
C VAL A 104 8.82 -5.81 7.96
#